data_d220a54bd2c03010a64835c09f8ef6eb
#
_entry.id   d220a54bd2c03010a64835c09f8ef6eb
#
_cell.length_a   1.000
_cell.length_b   1.000
_cell.length_c   1.000
_cell.angle_alpha   90.00
_cell.angle_beta   90.00
_cell.angle_gamma   90.00
#
_symmetry.space_group_name_H-M   'P 1'
#
loop_
_entity.id
_entity.type
_entity.pdbx_description
1 polymer ?
#
loop_
_entity_poly.entity_id
_entity_poly.type
_entity_poly.pdbx_seq_one_letter_code
_entity_poly.pdbx_strand_id
1 'polypeptide(L)'
;VVNKKIEPCTTTPLSKGGLFTKGTFLCVLCASLFAVSILFSKVVYQYGVGPLLFGSVRAVFAIVICAAFIAFKGGEWLMPKPSRRYILPMSVMLLMVSFGHPTAMKFIPASLASLLFYLWPMLVLVIISVQNRQFPGIRRIAIFTAAFVGLGLVFGPSIGDVRWEGIVAALIAALGAGFFIILIPKATKYATSMTININTNIPVALILFCGAALNENFQVPTVAMGWYALLASGLLYGAAMVVIFYAVTHTGPVISSVLFNAEPLIVTLLATMLFAEILQPVQYMGILTVVVAMMFASARSASHGK
;
A
#
# COMPACT_ATOMS: atom_id res chain seq x y z
N VAL A 1 -20.49 -7.52 33.26
CA VAL A 1 -21.04 -6.31 32.62
C VAL A 1 -20.13 -5.16 33.00
N VAL A 2 -19.08 -4.89 32.24
CA VAL A 2 -18.25 -3.70 32.40
C VAL A 2 -18.40 -2.88 31.15
N ASN A 3 -19.18 -1.85 31.25
CA ASN A 3 -19.45 -0.85 30.23
C ASN A 3 -18.20 0.06 30.10
N LYS A 4 -17.13 -0.44 29.44
CA LYS A 4 -15.99 0.38 29.11
C LYS A 4 -16.38 1.22 27.90
N LYS A 5 -16.82 2.47 28.14
CA LYS A 5 -16.96 3.50 27.11
C LYS A 5 -15.67 3.49 26.29
N ILE A 6 -15.79 3.07 25.04
CA ILE A 6 -14.75 3.31 24.03
C ILE A 6 -14.71 4.82 23.86
N GLU A 7 -13.72 5.46 24.46
CA GLU A 7 -13.46 6.87 24.18
C GLU A 7 -13.28 7.01 22.66
N PRO A 8 -14.02 7.91 22.02
CA PRO A 8 -13.75 8.22 20.62
C PRO A 8 -12.30 8.66 20.56
N CYS A 9 -11.54 8.09 19.63
CA CYS A 9 -10.17 8.48 19.34
C CYS A 9 -10.17 10.01 19.12
N THR A 10 -9.93 10.72 20.20
CA THR A 10 -9.78 12.16 20.20
C THR A 10 -8.61 12.43 19.28
N THR A 11 -8.87 13.15 18.20
CA THR A 11 -7.84 13.80 17.41
C THR A 11 -7.01 14.65 18.36
N THR A 12 -5.96 14.05 18.93
CA THR A 12 -4.96 14.79 19.71
C THR A 12 -4.47 15.92 18.82
N PRO A 13 -4.51 17.18 19.29
CA PRO A 13 -3.99 18.29 18.51
C PRO A 13 -2.51 18.03 18.27
N LEU A 14 -2.14 17.93 16.99
CA LEU A 14 -0.78 17.68 16.52
C LEU A 14 0.15 18.73 17.13
N SER A 15 1.13 18.27 17.88
CA SER A 15 2.25 19.03 18.42
C SER A 15 2.84 19.95 17.35
N LYS A 16 3.03 21.21 17.69
CA LYS A 16 3.78 22.20 16.94
C LYS A 16 5.20 21.69 16.73
N GLY A 17 5.60 21.41 15.48
CA GLY A 17 7.03 21.17 15.22
C GLY A 17 7.31 20.31 14.00
N GLY A 18 7.93 20.94 12.98
CA GLY A 18 8.80 20.27 12.04
C GLY A 18 8.16 19.51 10.86
N LEU A 19 8.95 19.43 9.80
CA LEU A 19 8.69 18.67 8.57
C LEU A 19 8.42 17.16 8.83
N PHE A 20 8.84 16.64 9.99
CA PHE A 20 8.68 15.24 10.41
C PHE A 20 7.66 15.12 11.53
N THR A 21 6.38 15.09 11.17
CA THR A 21 5.35 14.66 12.12
C THR A 21 5.41 13.14 12.31
N LYS A 22 4.92 12.65 13.45
CA LYS A 22 4.80 11.21 13.72
C LYS A 22 4.09 10.46 12.58
N GLY A 23 3.07 11.07 12.00
CA GLY A 23 2.33 10.51 10.86
C GLY A 23 3.18 10.40 9.58
N THR A 24 3.97 11.43 9.25
CA THR A 24 4.89 11.39 8.11
C THR A 24 5.93 10.29 8.26
N PHE A 25 6.51 10.15 9.46
CA PHE A 25 7.44 9.06 9.76
C PHE A 25 6.80 7.69 9.54
N LEU A 26 5.57 7.48 10.03
CA LEU A 26 4.85 6.22 9.84
C LEU A 26 4.56 5.92 8.36
N CYS A 27 4.23 6.94 7.56
CA CYS A 27 4.03 6.75 6.12
C CYS A 27 5.32 6.31 5.41
N VAL A 28 6.44 6.97 5.70
CA VAL A 28 7.75 6.61 5.10
C VAL A 28 8.20 5.22 5.57
N LEU A 29 8.02 4.89 6.86
CA LEU A 29 8.31 3.57 7.39
C LEU A 29 7.47 2.50 6.69
N CYS A 30 6.18 2.72 6.53
CA CYS A 30 5.27 1.82 5.81
C CYS A 30 5.72 1.61 4.36
N ALA A 31 6.02 2.70 3.65
CA ALA A 31 6.54 2.66 2.29
C ALA A 31 7.86 1.88 2.18
N SER A 32 8.76 2.05 3.16
CA SER A 32 10.02 1.30 3.22
C SER A 32 9.81 -0.20 3.43
N LEU A 33 8.91 -0.58 4.32
CA LEU A 33 8.57 -1.98 4.57
C LEU A 33 7.96 -2.64 3.32
N PHE A 34 7.03 -1.95 2.62
CA PHE A 34 6.49 -2.45 1.36
C PHE A 34 7.58 -2.54 0.29
N ALA A 35 8.43 -1.52 0.14
CA ALA A 35 9.50 -1.49 -0.84
C ALA A 35 10.45 -2.68 -0.69
N VAL A 36 10.93 -2.96 0.52
CA VAL A 36 11.81 -4.11 0.78
C VAL A 36 11.05 -5.43 0.55
N SER A 37 9.79 -5.53 0.97
CA SER A 37 8.95 -6.70 0.71
C SER A 37 8.80 -6.99 -0.80
N ILE A 38 8.65 -5.94 -1.62
CA ILE A 38 8.55 -6.07 -3.08
C ILE A 38 9.89 -6.52 -3.70
N LEU A 39 11.02 -6.05 -3.21
CA LEU A 39 12.33 -6.49 -3.71
C LEU A 39 12.52 -8.01 -3.54
N PHE A 40 12.08 -8.57 -2.41
CA PHE A 40 12.09 -10.01 -2.23
C PHE A 40 11.20 -10.78 -3.22
N SER A 41 10.17 -10.16 -3.79
CA SER A 41 9.32 -10.81 -4.79
C SER A 41 10.10 -11.21 -6.05
N LYS A 42 11.09 -10.39 -6.48
CA LYS A 42 11.96 -10.72 -7.61
C LYS A 42 12.68 -12.05 -7.37
N VAL A 43 13.22 -12.24 -6.16
CA VAL A 43 13.92 -13.46 -5.75
C VAL A 43 12.94 -14.64 -5.70
N VAL A 44 11.78 -14.46 -5.06
CA VAL A 44 10.76 -15.51 -4.91
C VAL A 44 10.27 -16.02 -6.27
N TYR A 45 10.03 -15.12 -7.23
CA TYR A 45 9.58 -15.49 -8.57
C TYR A 45 10.65 -16.23 -9.38
N GLN A 46 11.94 -15.92 -9.18
CA GLN A 46 13.04 -16.67 -9.78
C GLN A 46 13.08 -18.14 -9.36
N TYR A 47 12.56 -18.45 -8.16
CA TYR A 47 12.46 -19.81 -7.62
C TYR A 47 11.07 -20.45 -7.87
N GLY A 48 10.32 -19.95 -8.85
CA GLY A 48 9.13 -20.58 -9.40
C GLY A 48 7.82 -20.30 -8.65
N VAL A 49 7.84 -19.56 -7.54
CA VAL A 49 6.61 -19.23 -6.79
C VAL A 49 5.71 -18.31 -7.59
N GLY A 50 4.47 -18.71 -7.80
CA GLY A 50 3.49 -17.89 -8.52
C GLY A 50 2.96 -16.70 -7.70
N PRO A 51 2.44 -15.65 -8.39
CA PRO A 51 1.92 -14.44 -7.72
C PRO A 51 0.78 -14.70 -6.73
N LEU A 52 -0.05 -15.70 -6.98
CA LEU A 52 -1.18 -16.06 -6.11
C LEU A 52 -0.70 -16.65 -4.78
N LEU A 53 0.23 -17.62 -4.84
CA LEU A 53 0.82 -18.18 -3.64
C LEU A 53 1.60 -17.13 -2.85
N PHE A 54 2.39 -16.31 -3.54
CA PHE A 54 3.11 -15.20 -2.93
C PHE A 54 2.18 -14.24 -2.20
N GLY A 55 1.07 -13.83 -2.85
CA GLY A 55 0.07 -12.95 -2.26
C GLY A 55 -0.64 -13.57 -1.06
N SER A 56 -0.96 -14.88 -1.13
CA SER A 56 -1.60 -15.58 -0.01
C SER A 56 -0.70 -15.66 1.22
N VAL A 57 0.59 -15.99 1.04
CA VAL A 57 1.57 -16.03 2.14
C VAL A 57 1.71 -14.65 2.80
N ARG A 58 1.79 -13.57 2.03
CA ARG A 58 1.82 -12.21 2.57
C ARG A 58 0.58 -11.88 3.40
N ALA A 59 -0.62 -12.26 2.93
CA ALA A 59 -1.87 -12.07 3.67
C ALA A 59 -1.89 -12.91 4.97
N VAL A 60 -1.38 -14.14 4.95
CA VAL A 60 -1.24 -14.98 6.15
C VAL A 60 -0.30 -14.32 7.17
N PHE A 61 0.85 -13.78 6.76
CA PHE A 61 1.74 -13.06 7.67
C PHE A 61 1.08 -11.82 8.28
N ALA A 62 0.29 -11.06 7.51
CA ALA A 62 -0.47 -9.94 8.04
C ALA A 62 -1.47 -10.41 9.13
N ILE A 63 -2.14 -11.56 8.93
CA ILE A 63 -3.03 -12.16 9.92
C ILE A 63 -2.24 -12.57 11.17
N VAL A 64 -1.14 -13.32 11.01
CA VAL A 64 -0.33 -13.87 12.11
C VAL A 64 0.24 -12.75 12.99
N ILE A 65 0.81 -11.69 12.38
CA ILE A 65 1.36 -10.56 13.13
C ILE A 65 0.26 -9.84 13.92
N CYS A 66 -0.88 -9.56 13.30
CA CYS A 66 -2.00 -8.92 13.98
C CYS A 66 -2.59 -9.82 15.08
N ALA A 67 -2.67 -11.14 14.83
CA ALA A 67 -3.12 -12.12 15.80
C ALA A 67 -2.20 -12.17 17.02
N ALA A 68 -0.88 -12.19 16.81
CA ALA A 68 0.09 -12.13 17.89
C ALA A 68 -0.09 -10.86 18.73
N PHE A 69 -0.27 -9.68 18.11
CA PHE A 69 -0.54 -8.45 18.84
C PHE A 69 -1.81 -8.52 19.70
N ILE A 70 -2.90 -9.07 19.16
CA ILE A 70 -4.16 -9.24 19.92
C ILE A 70 -3.97 -10.22 21.07
N ALA A 71 -3.25 -11.32 20.85
CA ALA A 71 -3.00 -12.33 21.88
C ALA A 71 -2.18 -11.76 23.06
N PHE A 72 -1.15 -10.92 22.77
CA PHE A 72 -0.29 -10.35 23.81
C PHE A 72 -0.89 -9.13 24.51
N LYS A 73 -1.62 -8.28 23.81
CA LYS A 73 -2.15 -7.03 24.39
C LYS A 73 -3.63 -7.10 24.79
N GLY A 74 -4.29 -8.17 24.41
CA GLY A 74 -5.74 -8.29 24.48
C GLY A 74 -6.42 -7.48 23.38
N GLY A 75 -7.59 -7.91 22.95
CA GLY A 75 -8.38 -7.21 21.93
C GLY A 75 -9.47 -8.12 21.37
N GLU A 76 -10.31 -7.52 20.53
CA GLU A 76 -11.39 -8.24 19.87
C GLU A 76 -10.86 -8.90 18.58
N TRP A 77 -11.09 -10.20 18.43
CA TRP A 77 -10.73 -10.96 17.22
C TRP A 77 -11.68 -10.70 16.06
N LEU A 78 -12.94 -10.49 16.36
CA LEU A 78 -14.00 -10.29 15.38
C LEU A 78 -14.40 -8.81 15.34
N MET A 79 -14.66 -8.32 14.14
CA MET A 79 -15.16 -6.97 13.97
C MET A 79 -16.55 -6.84 14.60
N PRO A 80 -16.81 -5.76 15.40
CA PRO A 80 -18.14 -5.43 15.92
C PRO A 80 -19.17 -5.30 14.79
N LYS A 81 -20.45 -5.59 15.09
CA LYS A 81 -21.53 -5.54 14.08
C LYS A 81 -21.51 -4.30 13.17
N PRO A 82 -21.32 -3.06 13.67
CA PRO A 82 -21.31 -1.86 12.82
C PRO A 82 -20.17 -1.80 11.81
N SER A 83 -19.03 -2.43 12.12
CA SER A 83 -17.83 -2.41 11.25
C SER A 83 -17.77 -3.57 10.28
N ARG A 84 -18.54 -4.64 10.47
CA ARG A 84 -18.54 -5.82 9.57
C ARG A 84 -18.86 -5.46 8.11
N ARG A 85 -19.64 -4.39 7.89
CA ARG A 85 -19.92 -3.88 6.55
C ARG A 85 -18.67 -3.47 5.76
N TYR A 86 -17.53 -3.23 6.43
CA TYR A 86 -16.27 -2.88 5.79
C TYR A 86 -15.42 -4.10 5.42
N ILE A 87 -15.71 -5.30 5.94
CA ILE A 87 -14.91 -6.51 5.68
C ILE A 87 -14.91 -6.80 4.18
N LEU A 88 -16.10 -7.01 3.61
CA LEU A 88 -16.22 -7.37 2.20
C LEU A 88 -15.62 -6.31 1.26
N PRO A 89 -15.97 -5.02 1.33
CA PRO A 89 -15.38 -4.03 0.44
C PRO A 89 -13.87 -3.91 0.60
N MET A 90 -13.32 -3.91 1.83
CA MET A 90 -11.88 -3.83 2.03
C MET A 90 -11.15 -5.07 1.51
N SER A 91 -11.72 -6.28 1.69
CA SER A 91 -11.14 -7.51 1.15
C SER A 91 -11.16 -7.51 -0.39
N VAL A 92 -12.25 -7.06 -1.01
CA VAL A 92 -12.34 -6.92 -2.48
C VAL A 92 -11.28 -5.93 -2.98
N MET A 93 -11.11 -4.78 -2.30
CA MET A 93 -10.09 -3.79 -2.67
C MET A 93 -8.67 -4.37 -2.58
N LEU A 94 -8.37 -5.14 -1.53
CA LEU A 94 -7.08 -5.83 -1.41
C LEU A 94 -6.89 -6.90 -2.51
N LEU A 95 -7.94 -7.64 -2.86
CA LEU A 95 -7.90 -8.60 -3.98
C LEU A 95 -7.66 -7.88 -5.31
N MET A 96 -8.32 -6.75 -5.57
CA MET A 96 -8.08 -5.95 -6.78
C MET A 96 -6.61 -5.54 -6.90
N VAL A 97 -5.96 -5.16 -5.81
CA VAL A 97 -4.52 -4.86 -5.78
C VAL A 97 -3.69 -6.13 -6.01
N SER A 98 -3.97 -7.18 -5.25
CA SER A 98 -3.16 -8.42 -5.26
C SER A 98 -3.25 -9.17 -6.58
N PHE A 99 -4.35 -9.04 -7.30
CA PHE A 99 -4.58 -9.69 -8.59
C PHE A 99 -4.28 -8.76 -9.77
N GLY A 100 -4.74 -7.50 -9.69
CA GLY A 100 -4.70 -6.58 -10.82
C GLY A 100 -3.28 -6.16 -11.17
N HIS A 101 -2.45 -5.79 -10.20
CA HIS A 101 -1.09 -5.33 -10.47
C HIS A 101 -0.18 -6.42 -11.06
N PRO A 102 -0.11 -7.67 -10.50
CA PRO A 102 0.63 -8.75 -11.14
C PRO A 102 0.07 -9.17 -12.50
N THR A 103 -1.26 -9.11 -12.69
CA THR A 103 -1.89 -9.41 -13.96
C THR A 103 -1.52 -8.38 -15.02
N ALA A 104 -1.49 -7.09 -14.67
CA ALA A 104 -1.05 -6.04 -15.57
C ALA A 104 0.34 -6.31 -16.16
N MET A 105 1.29 -6.75 -15.31
CA MET A 105 2.66 -7.05 -15.72
C MET A 105 2.80 -8.21 -16.71
N LYS A 106 1.76 -9.02 -16.91
CA LYS A 106 1.73 -10.06 -17.95
C LYS A 106 1.46 -9.51 -19.36
N PHE A 107 0.80 -8.35 -19.44
CA PHE A 107 0.30 -7.80 -20.69
C PHE A 107 0.95 -6.49 -21.11
N ILE A 108 1.61 -5.82 -20.18
CA ILE A 108 2.32 -4.55 -20.40
C ILE A 108 3.64 -4.54 -19.63
N PRO A 109 4.62 -3.73 -20.04
CA PRO A 109 5.88 -3.58 -19.30
C PRO A 109 5.67 -3.24 -17.83
N ALA A 110 6.49 -3.81 -16.95
CA ALA A 110 6.35 -3.65 -15.49
C ALA A 110 6.43 -2.19 -15.05
N SER A 111 7.25 -1.36 -15.72
CA SER A 111 7.34 0.09 -15.47
C SER A 111 6.03 0.80 -15.78
N LEU A 112 5.37 0.49 -16.91
CA LEU A 112 4.08 1.06 -17.27
C LEU A 112 2.97 0.56 -16.32
N ALA A 113 2.97 -0.73 -15.96
CA ALA A 113 2.02 -1.29 -14.99
C ALA A 113 2.13 -0.58 -13.65
N SER A 114 3.35 -0.34 -13.17
CA SER A 114 3.60 0.38 -11.92
C SER A 114 3.20 1.84 -12.03
N LEU A 115 3.51 2.53 -13.12
CA LEU A 115 3.11 3.92 -13.33
C LEU A 115 1.59 4.08 -13.30
N LEU A 116 0.85 3.20 -13.99
CA LEU A 116 -0.61 3.21 -13.99
C LEU A 116 -1.16 2.85 -12.61
N PHE A 117 -0.55 1.90 -11.90
CA PHE A 117 -0.93 1.60 -10.53
C PHE A 117 -0.79 2.84 -9.62
N TYR A 118 0.32 3.58 -9.71
CA TYR A 118 0.55 4.78 -8.90
C TYR A 118 -0.31 6.00 -9.29
N LEU A 119 -1.32 5.83 -10.14
CA LEU A 119 -2.45 6.78 -10.26
C LEU A 119 -3.36 6.77 -9.02
N TRP A 120 -3.30 5.74 -8.17
CA TRP A 120 -4.18 5.63 -7.01
C TRP A 120 -4.14 6.84 -6.05
N PRO A 121 -3.03 7.57 -5.82
CA PRO A 121 -3.06 8.79 -5.01
C PRO A 121 -3.92 9.90 -5.64
N MET A 122 -3.86 10.05 -6.97
CA MET A 122 -4.73 11.01 -7.68
C MET A 122 -6.20 10.61 -7.55
N LEU A 123 -6.51 9.32 -7.65
CA LEU A 123 -7.86 8.82 -7.43
C LEU A 123 -8.36 9.11 -6.02
N VAL A 124 -7.53 8.94 -4.98
CA VAL A 124 -7.87 9.32 -3.60
C VAL A 124 -8.23 10.80 -3.51
N LEU A 125 -7.42 11.68 -4.12
CA LEU A 125 -7.69 13.12 -4.13
C LEU A 125 -9.04 13.43 -4.78
N VAL A 126 -9.29 12.87 -5.96
CA VAL A 126 -10.55 13.09 -6.71
C VAL A 126 -11.75 12.56 -5.93
N ILE A 127 -11.69 11.31 -5.47
CA ILE A 127 -12.81 10.67 -4.76
C ILE A 127 -13.17 11.46 -3.49
N ILE A 128 -12.19 11.86 -2.68
CA ILE A 128 -12.44 12.63 -1.46
C ILE A 128 -12.99 14.02 -1.79
N SER A 129 -12.50 14.66 -2.85
CA SER A 129 -13.01 15.97 -3.27
C SER A 129 -14.46 15.89 -3.71
N VAL A 130 -14.84 14.86 -4.46
CA VAL A 130 -16.23 14.59 -4.87
C VAL A 130 -17.11 14.27 -3.65
N GLN A 131 -16.63 13.42 -2.71
CA GLN A 131 -17.38 13.10 -1.49
C GLN A 131 -17.65 14.34 -0.63
N ASN A 132 -16.70 15.26 -0.55
CA ASN A 132 -16.82 16.49 0.22
C ASN A 132 -17.50 17.63 -0.57
N ARG A 133 -17.85 17.41 -1.84
CA ARG A 133 -18.37 18.45 -2.75
C ARG A 133 -17.52 19.71 -2.79
N GLN A 134 -16.20 19.54 -2.71
CA GLN A 134 -15.24 20.64 -2.69
C GLN A 134 -14.17 20.43 -3.77
N PHE A 135 -13.84 21.48 -4.49
CA PHE A 135 -12.72 21.45 -5.42
C PHE A 135 -11.41 21.26 -4.66
N PRO A 136 -10.50 20.34 -5.09
CA PRO A 136 -9.29 20.01 -4.35
C PRO A 136 -8.29 21.15 -4.19
N GLY A 137 -8.49 22.23 -4.94
CA GLY A 137 -7.59 23.38 -4.99
C GLY A 137 -6.38 23.15 -5.88
N ILE A 138 -6.01 24.14 -6.67
CA ILE A 138 -4.96 24.06 -7.70
C ILE A 138 -3.61 23.59 -7.13
N ARG A 139 -3.26 23.98 -5.91
CA ARG A 139 -2.02 23.58 -5.26
C ARG A 139 -1.96 22.07 -5.00
N ARG A 140 -3.07 21.44 -4.55
CA ARG A 140 -3.11 19.98 -4.35
C ARG A 140 -2.99 19.26 -5.67
N ILE A 141 -3.71 19.71 -6.67
CA ILE A 141 -3.62 19.15 -8.04
C ILE A 141 -2.17 19.23 -8.52
N ALA A 142 -1.50 20.37 -8.39
CA ALA A 142 -0.12 20.54 -8.80
C ALA A 142 0.84 19.57 -8.07
N ILE A 143 0.69 19.39 -6.74
CA ILE A 143 1.51 18.44 -5.95
C ILE A 143 1.32 17.00 -6.46
N PHE A 144 0.09 16.57 -6.66
CA PHE A 144 -0.21 15.21 -7.13
C PHE A 144 0.26 14.98 -8.56
N THR A 145 0.06 15.98 -9.44
CA THR A 145 0.55 15.91 -10.82
C THR A 145 2.08 15.88 -10.85
N ALA A 146 2.76 16.72 -10.06
CA ALA A 146 4.22 16.69 -9.97
C ALA A 146 4.73 15.32 -9.47
N ALA A 147 4.11 14.75 -8.43
CA ALA A 147 4.47 13.41 -7.97
C ALA A 147 4.29 12.35 -9.07
N PHE A 148 3.19 12.40 -9.81
CA PHE A 148 2.92 11.44 -10.88
C PHE A 148 3.89 11.60 -12.06
N VAL A 149 4.16 12.83 -12.50
CA VAL A 149 5.16 13.12 -13.55
C VAL A 149 6.54 12.66 -13.09
N GLY A 150 6.92 12.95 -11.85
CA GLY A 150 8.17 12.49 -11.27
C GLY A 150 8.30 10.96 -11.29
N LEU A 151 7.24 10.22 -10.94
CA LEU A 151 7.23 8.75 -11.06
C LEU A 151 7.36 8.29 -12.51
N GLY A 152 6.72 8.99 -13.46
CA GLY A 152 6.91 8.72 -14.88
C GLY A 152 8.36 8.82 -15.32
N LEU A 153 9.09 9.82 -14.80
CA LEU A 153 10.54 9.96 -15.07
C LEU A 153 11.37 8.87 -14.37
N VAL A 154 11.00 8.44 -13.16
CA VAL A 154 11.67 7.36 -12.41
C VAL A 154 11.54 6.03 -13.15
N PHE A 155 10.34 5.69 -13.59
CA PHE A 155 10.11 4.43 -14.30
C PHE A 155 10.67 4.43 -15.73
N GLY A 156 10.87 5.60 -16.31
CA GLY A 156 11.40 5.77 -17.66
C GLY A 156 10.42 5.38 -18.78
N PRO A 157 10.85 5.51 -20.05
CA PRO A 157 10.03 5.10 -21.18
C PRO A 157 9.91 3.57 -21.24
N SER A 158 8.69 3.09 -21.35
CA SER A 158 8.41 1.67 -21.52
C SER A 158 8.40 1.33 -23.01
N ILE A 159 9.35 0.50 -23.45
CA ILE A 159 9.40 -0.04 -24.82
C ILE A 159 8.90 -1.48 -24.75
N GLY A 160 7.78 -1.78 -25.39
CA GLY A 160 7.22 -3.12 -25.44
C GLY A 160 5.77 -3.11 -25.92
N ASP A 161 5.21 -4.30 -26.12
CA ASP A 161 3.82 -4.45 -26.51
C ASP A 161 2.90 -3.97 -25.38
N VAL A 162 1.97 -3.12 -25.74
CA VAL A 162 0.98 -2.57 -24.81
C VAL A 162 -0.40 -3.12 -25.16
N ARG A 163 -0.89 -4.01 -24.30
CA ARG A 163 -2.23 -4.58 -24.47
C ARG A 163 -3.21 -3.93 -23.50
N TRP A 164 -4.41 -3.64 -23.97
CA TRP A 164 -5.44 -2.94 -23.20
C TRP A 164 -5.84 -3.69 -21.91
N GLU A 165 -5.78 -5.05 -21.92
CA GLU A 165 -6.05 -5.88 -20.76
C GLU A 165 -5.11 -5.56 -19.58
N GLY A 166 -3.84 -5.28 -19.87
CA GLY A 166 -2.87 -4.86 -18.86
C GLY A 166 -3.15 -3.48 -18.30
N ILE A 167 -3.57 -2.54 -19.15
CA ILE A 167 -3.98 -1.19 -18.71
C ILE A 167 -5.17 -1.28 -17.77
N VAL A 168 -6.22 -2.03 -18.16
CA VAL A 168 -7.41 -2.20 -17.33
C VAL A 168 -7.08 -2.86 -16.00
N ALA A 169 -6.24 -3.90 -16.00
CA ALA A 169 -5.82 -4.59 -14.78
C ALA A 169 -5.06 -3.66 -13.82
N ALA A 170 -4.15 -2.81 -14.34
CA ALA A 170 -3.44 -1.82 -13.53
C ALA A 170 -4.37 -0.76 -12.93
N LEU A 171 -5.34 -0.26 -13.71
CA LEU A 171 -6.33 0.71 -13.23
C LEU A 171 -7.27 0.10 -12.19
N ILE A 172 -7.67 -1.17 -12.34
CA ILE A 172 -8.43 -1.90 -11.32
C ILE A 172 -7.62 -1.96 -10.01
N ALA A 173 -6.34 -2.29 -10.09
CA ALA A 173 -5.48 -2.30 -8.90
C ALA A 173 -5.35 -0.91 -8.27
N ALA A 174 -5.21 0.15 -9.07
CA ALA A 174 -5.15 1.52 -8.60
C ALA A 174 -6.44 1.95 -7.87
N LEU A 175 -7.60 1.61 -8.43
CA LEU A 175 -8.90 1.83 -7.79
C LEU A 175 -9.00 1.07 -6.46
N GLY A 176 -8.58 -0.19 -6.43
CA GLY A 176 -8.53 -1.00 -5.21
C GLY A 176 -7.70 -0.34 -4.11
N ALA A 177 -6.47 0.08 -4.42
CA ALA A 177 -5.59 0.76 -3.47
C ALA A 177 -6.20 2.08 -2.97
N GLY A 178 -6.72 2.90 -3.86
CA GLY A 178 -7.34 4.18 -3.51
C GLY A 178 -8.54 4.03 -2.57
N PHE A 179 -9.48 3.15 -2.89
CA PHE A 179 -10.64 2.91 -2.04
C PHE A 179 -10.27 2.27 -0.71
N PHE A 180 -9.31 1.33 -0.68
CA PHE A 180 -8.82 0.73 0.56
C PHE A 180 -8.34 1.79 1.55
N ILE A 181 -7.48 2.71 1.10
CA ILE A 181 -6.95 3.80 1.93
C ILE A 181 -8.07 4.73 2.44
N ILE A 182 -9.08 5.02 1.62
CA ILE A 182 -10.24 5.86 2.00
C ILE A 182 -11.11 5.16 3.06
N LEU A 183 -11.19 3.82 3.04
CA LEU A 183 -12.00 3.05 3.98
C LEU A 183 -11.32 2.90 5.35
N ILE A 184 -9.99 2.97 5.46
CA ILE A 184 -9.26 2.83 6.72
C ILE A 184 -9.81 3.74 7.83
N PRO A 185 -9.90 5.08 7.68
CA PRO A 185 -10.40 5.94 8.75
C PRO A 185 -11.87 5.70 9.09
N LYS A 186 -12.65 5.17 8.13
CA LYS A 186 -14.07 4.86 8.37
C LYS A 186 -14.23 3.57 9.19
N ALA A 187 -13.43 2.56 8.92
CA ALA A 187 -13.45 1.28 9.62
C ALA A 187 -12.85 1.39 11.04
N THR A 188 -11.77 2.15 11.20
CA THR A 188 -11.08 2.34 12.49
C THR A 188 -11.89 3.12 13.53
N LYS A 189 -13.00 3.75 13.13
CA LYS A 189 -13.97 4.33 14.08
C LYS A 189 -14.68 3.29 14.96
N TYR A 190 -14.75 2.05 14.52
CA TYR A 190 -15.57 1.01 15.14
C TYR A 190 -14.76 -0.20 15.63
N ALA A 191 -13.54 -0.39 15.13
CA ALA A 191 -12.69 -1.53 15.46
C ALA A 191 -11.23 -1.13 15.48
N THR A 192 -10.40 -1.91 16.16
CA THR A 192 -8.94 -1.68 16.16
C THR A 192 -8.34 -2.01 14.79
N SER A 193 -7.23 -1.37 14.45
CA SER A 193 -6.50 -1.63 13.21
C SER A 193 -6.14 -3.10 13.03
N MET A 194 -5.77 -3.79 14.12
CA MET A 194 -5.44 -5.21 14.12
C MET A 194 -6.64 -6.08 13.78
N THR A 195 -7.78 -5.82 14.43
CA THR A 195 -9.04 -6.55 14.19
C THR A 195 -9.50 -6.39 12.74
N ILE A 196 -9.44 -5.17 12.21
CA ILE A 196 -9.79 -4.89 10.80
C ILE A 196 -8.85 -5.67 9.88
N ASN A 197 -7.55 -5.61 10.12
CA ASN A 197 -6.53 -6.25 9.29
C ASN A 197 -6.75 -7.78 9.22
N ILE A 198 -6.96 -8.46 10.36
CA ILE A 198 -7.25 -9.90 10.39
C ILE A 198 -8.49 -10.22 9.57
N ASN A 199 -9.61 -9.54 9.87
CA ASN A 199 -10.90 -9.88 9.25
C ASN A 199 -10.93 -9.55 7.74
N THR A 200 -10.13 -8.60 7.26
CA THR A 200 -10.04 -8.27 5.83
C THR A 200 -9.04 -9.15 5.08
N ASN A 201 -7.96 -9.59 5.72
CA ASN A 201 -6.96 -10.45 5.08
C ASN A 201 -7.35 -11.94 5.06
N ILE A 202 -8.21 -12.43 5.95
CA ILE A 202 -8.68 -13.84 5.92
C ILE A 202 -9.33 -14.19 4.56
N PRO A 203 -10.34 -13.47 4.06
CA PRO A 203 -10.92 -13.77 2.75
C PRO A 203 -9.89 -13.65 1.61
N VAL A 204 -8.97 -12.67 1.70
CA VAL A 204 -7.92 -12.47 0.71
C VAL A 204 -6.98 -13.68 0.66
N ALA A 205 -6.48 -14.12 1.82
CA ALA A 205 -5.60 -15.26 1.92
C ALA A 205 -6.25 -16.53 1.36
N LEU A 206 -7.51 -16.79 1.73
CA LEU A 206 -8.27 -17.95 1.27
C LEU A 206 -8.48 -17.93 -0.25
N ILE A 207 -8.94 -16.82 -0.81
CA ILE A 207 -9.20 -16.71 -2.25
C ILE A 207 -7.90 -16.86 -3.05
N LEU A 208 -6.81 -16.19 -2.62
CA LEU A 208 -5.52 -16.30 -3.31
C LEU A 208 -4.92 -17.69 -3.18
N PHE A 209 -5.05 -18.34 -2.02
CA PHE A 209 -4.58 -19.70 -1.80
C PHE A 209 -5.38 -20.72 -2.65
N CYS A 210 -6.71 -20.64 -2.63
CA CYS A 210 -7.56 -21.49 -3.48
C CYS A 210 -7.24 -21.27 -4.97
N GLY A 211 -7.07 -20.01 -5.39
CA GLY A 211 -6.69 -19.70 -6.75
C GLY A 211 -5.30 -20.26 -7.13
N ALA A 212 -4.34 -20.26 -6.19
CA ALA A 212 -3.04 -20.89 -6.40
C ALA A 212 -3.15 -22.44 -6.48
N ALA A 213 -3.96 -23.06 -5.61
CA ALA A 213 -4.14 -24.50 -5.55
C ALA A 213 -4.88 -25.07 -6.76
N LEU A 214 -5.81 -24.30 -7.34
CA LEU A 214 -6.58 -24.68 -8.54
C LEU A 214 -5.81 -24.49 -9.84
N ASN A 215 -4.73 -23.69 -9.84
CA ASN A 215 -3.84 -23.54 -10.97
C ASN A 215 -2.76 -24.64 -10.92
N GLU A 216 -2.47 -25.25 -12.06
CA GLU A 216 -1.43 -26.28 -12.22
C GLU A 216 -0.02 -25.79 -11.85
N ASN A 217 0.15 -24.49 -11.58
CA ASN A 217 1.39 -23.81 -11.19
C ASN A 217 1.51 -23.56 -9.67
N PHE A 218 0.94 -24.42 -8.82
CA PHE A 218 1.18 -24.39 -7.38
C PHE A 218 2.62 -24.83 -7.09
N GLN A 219 3.55 -23.88 -7.18
CA GLN A 219 4.97 -24.15 -6.98
C GLN A 219 5.43 -23.51 -5.68
N VAL A 220 6.04 -24.32 -4.81
CA VAL A 220 6.75 -23.86 -3.61
C VAL A 220 8.25 -23.72 -3.92
N PRO A 221 8.99 -22.90 -3.18
CA PRO A 221 10.43 -22.79 -3.39
C PRO A 221 11.12 -24.14 -3.20
N THR A 222 11.97 -24.53 -4.14
CA THR A 222 12.75 -25.78 -4.08
C THR A 222 14.06 -25.63 -3.32
N VAL A 223 14.51 -24.38 -3.10
CA VAL A 223 15.77 -24.07 -2.42
C VAL A 223 15.54 -23.17 -1.21
N ALA A 224 16.45 -23.28 -0.21
CA ALA A 224 16.35 -22.52 1.05
C ALA A 224 16.26 -21.02 0.83
N MET A 225 17.00 -20.45 -0.14
CA MET A 225 16.98 -19.02 -0.44
C MET A 225 15.59 -18.53 -0.87
N GLY A 226 14.85 -19.31 -1.63
CA GLY A 226 13.47 -18.99 -2.00
C GLY A 226 12.53 -18.94 -0.79
N TRP A 227 12.71 -19.85 0.18
CA TRP A 227 11.96 -19.83 1.44
C TRP A 227 12.31 -18.61 2.30
N TYR A 228 13.60 -18.30 2.46
CA TYR A 228 14.01 -17.09 3.20
C TYR A 228 13.42 -15.82 2.59
N ALA A 229 13.46 -15.68 1.26
CA ALA A 229 12.89 -14.54 0.57
C ALA A 229 11.36 -14.46 0.73
N LEU A 230 10.66 -15.59 0.65
CA LEU A 230 9.20 -15.67 0.82
C LEU A 230 8.78 -15.28 2.25
N LEU A 231 9.45 -15.84 3.26
CA LEU A 231 9.17 -15.56 4.67
C LEU A 231 9.52 -14.10 5.03
N ALA A 232 10.67 -13.58 4.57
CA ALA A 232 11.08 -12.19 4.79
C ALA A 232 10.09 -11.21 4.14
N SER A 233 9.67 -11.48 2.90
CA SER A 233 8.66 -10.67 2.22
C SER A 233 7.33 -10.67 2.97
N GLY A 234 6.87 -11.84 3.42
CA GLY A 234 5.64 -11.99 4.21
C GLY A 234 5.69 -11.19 5.51
N LEU A 235 6.80 -11.31 6.27
CA LEU A 235 7.00 -10.61 7.52
C LEU A 235 6.99 -9.08 7.34
N LEU A 236 7.72 -8.59 6.35
CA LEU A 236 7.78 -7.15 6.05
C LEU A 236 6.44 -6.60 5.58
N TYR A 237 5.73 -7.35 4.74
CA TYR A 237 4.38 -6.98 4.31
C TYR A 237 3.40 -6.94 5.47
N GLY A 238 3.40 -7.96 6.34
CA GLY A 238 2.54 -8.00 7.52
C GLY A 238 2.82 -6.84 8.47
N ALA A 239 4.11 -6.49 8.70
CA ALA A 239 4.48 -5.32 9.47
C ALA A 239 4.00 -4.02 8.80
N ALA A 240 4.16 -3.89 7.48
CA ALA A 240 3.66 -2.74 6.72
C ALA A 240 2.13 -2.60 6.84
N MET A 241 1.40 -3.72 6.80
CA MET A 241 -0.06 -3.75 6.97
C MET A 241 -0.50 -3.30 8.37
N VAL A 242 0.30 -3.47 9.40
CA VAL A 242 0.04 -2.88 10.71
C VAL A 242 0.27 -1.37 10.67
N VAL A 243 1.41 -0.95 10.13
CA VAL A 243 1.82 0.47 10.13
C VAL A 243 0.91 1.33 9.25
N ILE A 244 0.39 0.80 8.12
CA ILE A 244 -0.46 1.56 7.18
C ILE A 244 -1.73 2.12 7.86
N PHE A 245 -2.36 1.33 8.72
CA PHE A 245 -3.56 1.78 9.43
C PHE A 245 -3.25 2.95 10.36
N TYR A 246 -2.13 2.88 11.10
CA TYR A 246 -1.69 3.99 11.97
C TYR A 246 -1.27 5.21 11.16
N ALA A 247 -0.53 5.01 10.07
CA ALA A 247 -0.10 6.08 9.18
C ALA A 247 -1.30 6.86 8.63
N VAL A 248 -2.28 6.15 8.04
CA VAL A 248 -3.45 6.76 7.41
C VAL A 248 -4.37 7.42 8.43
N THR A 249 -4.53 6.87 9.63
CA THR A 249 -5.35 7.48 10.68
C THR A 249 -4.73 8.77 11.24
N HIS A 250 -3.39 8.90 11.23
CA HIS A 250 -2.70 10.10 11.71
C HIS A 250 -2.59 11.20 10.67
N THR A 251 -2.40 10.86 9.38
CA THR A 251 -2.18 11.86 8.32
C THR A 251 -3.40 12.10 7.45
N GLY A 252 -4.37 11.20 7.51
CA GLY A 252 -5.50 11.17 6.59
C GLY A 252 -5.16 10.58 5.22
N PRO A 253 -6.16 10.09 4.47
CA PRO A 253 -5.94 9.35 3.24
C PRO A 253 -5.26 10.16 2.12
N VAL A 254 -5.56 11.45 2.00
CA VAL A 254 -4.99 12.30 0.94
C VAL A 254 -3.48 12.52 1.12
N ILE A 255 -3.03 12.84 2.34
CA ILE A 255 -1.61 13.09 2.61
C ILE A 255 -0.83 11.78 2.59
N SER A 256 -1.36 10.74 3.23
CA SER A 256 -0.75 9.40 3.21
C SER A 256 -0.52 8.91 1.78
N SER A 257 -1.48 9.13 0.88
CA SER A 257 -1.38 8.65 -0.50
C SER A 257 -0.20 9.28 -1.26
N VAL A 258 0.10 10.55 -1.03
CA VAL A 258 1.30 11.18 -1.62
C VAL A 258 2.58 10.65 -0.98
N LEU A 259 2.58 10.49 0.36
CA LEU A 259 3.78 10.03 1.08
C LEU A 259 4.13 8.57 0.75
N PHE A 260 3.15 7.74 0.40
CA PHE A 260 3.41 6.37 -0.06
C PHE A 260 4.11 6.30 -1.42
N ASN A 261 4.20 7.39 -2.19
CA ASN A 261 5.09 7.46 -3.36
C ASN A 261 6.59 7.35 -2.99
N ALA A 262 6.95 7.36 -1.70
CA ALA A 262 8.28 6.96 -1.24
C ALA A 262 8.61 5.50 -1.58
N GLU A 263 7.61 4.61 -1.65
CA GLU A 263 7.80 3.19 -1.93
C GLU A 263 8.56 2.95 -3.24
N PRO A 264 8.10 3.42 -4.42
CA PRO A 264 8.82 3.21 -5.67
C PRO A 264 10.19 3.87 -5.70
N LEU A 265 10.38 4.99 -4.99
CA LEU A 265 11.70 5.62 -4.88
C LEU A 265 12.68 4.74 -4.11
N ILE A 266 12.22 4.18 -2.98
CA ILE A 266 13.03 3.28 -2.15
C ILE A 266 13.34 1.99 -2.92
N VAL A 267 12.35 1.42 -3.65
CA VAL A 267 12.57 0.26 -4.53
C VAL A 267 13.67 0.56 -5.55
N THR A 268 13.57 1.70 -6.23
CA THR A 268 14.55 2.10 -7.26
C THR A 268 15.95 2.28 -6.67
N LEU A 269 16.07 3.00 -5.55
CA LEU A 269 17.36 3.21 -4.88
C LEU A 269 17.98 1.90 -4.39
N LEU A 270 17.19 1.03 -3.76
CA LEU A 270 17.68 -0.25 -3.28
C LEU A 270 18.03 -1.20 -4.45
N ALA A 271 17.26 -1.19 -5.54
CA ALA A 271 17.58 -1.96 -6.73
C ALA A 271 18.91 -1.51 -7.36
N THR A 272 19.17 -0.21 -7.43
CA THR A 272 20.45 0.35 -7.86
C THR A 272 21.62 -0.13 -6.98
N MET A 273 21.43 -0.12 -5.65
CA MET A 273 22.48 -0.55 -4.71
C MET A 273 22.72 -2.07 -4.71
N LEU A 274 21.66 -2.87 -4.84
CA LEU A 274 21.74 -4.34 -4.72
C LEU A 274 22.03 -5.03 -6.04
N PHE A 275 21.58 -4.48 -7.15
CA PHE A 275 21.70 -5.07 -8.48
C PHE A 275 22.65 -4.29 -9.41
N ALA A 276 23.35 -3.27 -8.88
CA ALA A 276 24.26 -2.39 -9.61
C ALA A 276 23.62 -1.76 -10.87
N GLU A 277 22.31 -1.49 -10.81
CA GLU A 277 21.60 -0.82 -11.91
C GLU A 277 22.03 0.66 -11.96
N ILE A 278 22.44 1.15 -13.13
CA ILE A 278 22.85 2.55 -13.31
C ILE A 278 21.63 3.37 -13.66
N LEU A 279 21.28 4.34 -12.79
CA LEU A 279 20.19 5.26 -13.05
C LEU A 279 20.56 6.28 -14.13
N GLN A 280 19.62 6.51 -15.04
CA GLN A 280 19.74 7.58 -16.02
C GLN A 280 19.56 8.96 -15.35
N PRO A 281 20.18 10.04 -15.86
CA PRO A 281 20.01 11.39 -15.28
C PRO A 281 18.55 11.82 -15.13
N VAL A 282 17.67 11.43 -16.05
CA VAL A 282 16.23 11.72 -16.00
C VAL A 282 15.54 11.06 -14.79
N GLN A 283 16.02 9.90 -14.34
CA GLN A 283 15.47 9.20 -13.18
C GLN A 283 15.82 9.93 -11.87
N TYR A 284 17.02 10.51 -11.76
CA TYR A 284 17.38 11.39 -10.64
C TYR A 284 16.49 12.62 -10.57
N MET A 285 16.17 13.25 -11.72
CA MET A 285 15.21 14.37 -11.79
C MET A 285 13.82 13.91 -11.33
N GLY A 286 13.38 12.71 -11.72
CA GLY A 286 12.13 12.11 -11.28
C GLY A 286 12.09 11.92 -9.76
N ILE A 287 13.13 11.33 -9.17
CA ILE A 287 13.27 11.14 -7.72
C ILE A 287 13.16 12.48 -6.99
N LEU A 288 13.93 13.49 -7.43
CA LEU A 288 13.89 14.82 -6.83
C LEU A 288 12.48 15.44 -6.89
N THR A 289 11.81 15.33 -8.03
CA THR A 289 10.45 15.86 -8.22
C THR A 289 9.46 15.21 -7.25
N VAL A 290 9.50 13.88 -7.07
CA VAL A 290 8.62 13.17 -6.13
C VAL A 290 8.93 13.56 -4.69
N VAL A 291 10.20 13.65 -4.30
CA VAL A 291 10.61 14.06 -2.94
C VAL A 291 10.09 15.46 -2.63
N VAL A 292 10.26 16.41 -3.55
CA VAL A 292 9.76 17.79 -3.40
C VAL A 292 8.23 17.80 -3.26
N ALA A 293 7.52 17.04 -4.09
CA ALA A 293 6.05 16.91 -3.97
C ALA A 293 5.62 16.37 -2.60
N MET A 294 6.32 15.34 -2.08
CA MET A 294 6.06 14.76 -0.75
C MET A 294 6.33 15.77 0.37
N MET A 295 7.40 16.56 0.28
CA MET A 295 7.70 17.63 1.25
C MET A 295 6.58 18.67 1.29
N PHE A 296 6.11 19.13 0.14
CA PHE A 296 4.99 20.08 0.07
C PHE A 296 3.65 19.48 0.56
N ALA A 297 3.42 18.20 0.38
CA ALA A 297 2.25 17.51 0.92
C ALA A 297 2.31 17.43 2.45
N SER A 298 3.49 17.10 3.01
CA SER A 298 3.68 16.93 4.45
C SER A 298 3.68 18.24 5.23
N ALA A 299 4.27 19.31 4.69
CA ALA A 299 4.32 20.63 5.32
C ALA A 299 2.92 21.18 5.68
N ARG A 300 1.88 20.77 4.97
CA ARG A 300 0.49 21.20 5.19
C ARG A 300 -0.24 20.41 6.27
N SER A 301 0.23 19.23 6.63
CA SER A 301 -0.30 18.50 7.79
C SER A 301 -0.11 19.29 9.08
N ALA A 302 0.94 20.14 9.14
CA ALA A 302 1.24 20.99 10.27
C ALA A 302 0.39 22.27 10.35
N SER A 303 -0.23 22.73 9.24
CA SER A 303 -0.93 24.03 9.19
C SER A 303 -2.46 23.96 9.36
N HIS A 304 -3.07 22.79 9.28
CA HIS A 304 -4.53 22.60 9.44
C HIS A 304 -4.95 22.19 10.86
N GLY A 305 -4.04 22.25 11.82
CA GLY A 305 -4.29 22.09 13.25
C GLY A 305 -4.37 23.42 14.02
N LYS A 306 -4.75 24.51 13.32
CA LYS A 306 -5.08 25.80 13.94
C LYS A 306 -6.57 26.06 13.79
#